data_10e04e8d065ec3d34050e3bfe71dfd16
#
_entry.id   10e04e8d065ec3d34050e3bfe71dfd16
#
_cell.length_a   1.000
_cell.length_b   1.000
_cell.length_c   1.000
_cell.angle_alpha   90.00
_cell.angle_beta   90.00
_cell.angle_gamma   90.00
#
_symmetry.space_group_name_H-M   'P 1'
#
loop_
_entity.id
_entity.type
_entity.pdbx_description
1 polymer ?
#
loop_
_entity_poly.entity_id
_entity_poly.type
_entity_poly.pdbx_seq_one_letter_code
_entity_poly.pdbx_strand_id
1 'polypeptide(L)' 'YAKFYNPVAGLDEVEGFIKRIEDETIEFEYLVKNIKKKIKIDYNNIKFIRLAVKF' A
#
# COMPACT_ATOMS: atom_id res chain seq x y z
N TYR A 1 4.80 3.89 2.86
CA TYR A 1 5.41 3.62 1.56
C TYR A 1 5.65 2.12 1.40
N ALA A 2 5.23 1.57 0.32
CA ALA A 2 5.42 0.16 0.03
C ALA A 2 5.73 -0.04 -1.45
N LYS A 3 6.64 -0.98 -1.71
CA LYS A 3 6.94 -1.43 -3.07
C LYS A 3 6.51 -2.88 -3.21
N PHE A 4 6.10 -3.25 -4.41
CA PHE A 4 5.57 -4.57 -4.68
C PHE A 4 6.47 -5.34 -5.64
N TYR A 5 6.44 -6.66 -5.53
CA TYR A 5 7.11 -7.51 -6.51
C TYR A 5 6.38 -7.48 -7.85
N ASN A 6 5.06 -7.55 -7.78
CA ASN A 6 4.20 -7.49 -8.96
C ASN A 6 3.28 -6.29 -8.83
N PRO A 7 3.08 -5.52 -9.91
CA PRO A 7 2.18 -4.37 -9.85
C PRO A 7 0.78 -4.77 -9.41
N VAL A 8 0.18 -3.95 -8.56
CA VAL A 8 -1.19 -4.14 -8.09
C VAL A 8 -1.99 -2.94 -8.55
N ALA A 9 -3.09 -3.20 -9.25
CA ALA A 9 -3.94 -2.14 -9.82
C ALA A 9 -3.15 -1.13 -10.66
N GLY A 10 -2.10 -1.62 -11.35
CA GLY A 10 -1.25 -0.77 -12.17
C GLY A 10 -0.20 0.00 -11.39
N LEU A 11 -0.03 -0.29 -10.10
CA LEU A 11 0.91 0.40 -9.25
C LEU A 11 2.07 -0.52 -8.87
N ASP A 12 3.30 -0.05 -9.08
CA ASP A 12 4.51 -0.73 -8.63
C ASP A 12 4.80 -0.42 -7.18
N GLU A 13 4.34 0.72 -6.72
CA GLU A 13 4.54 1.20 -5.36
C GLU A 13 3.35 2.07 -4.97
N VAL A 14 3.16 2.23 -3.68
CA VAL A 14 2.10 3.07 -3.15
C VAL A 14 2.62 3.86 -1.95
N GLU A 15 2.17 5.09 -1.87
CA GLU A 15 2.44 5.95 -0.72
C GLU A 15 1.10 6.33 -0.11
N GLY A 16 0.91 5.93 1.13
CA GLY A 16 -0.36 6.17 1.79
C GLY A 16 -0.34 5.65 3.22
N PHE A 17 -1.51 5.29 3.71
CA PHE A 17 -1.69 4.83 5.08
C PHE A 17 -2.10 3.37 5.10
N ILE A 18 -1.62 2.64 6.11
CA ILE A 18 -2.09 1.29 6.38
C ILE A 18 -3.38 1.43 7.17
N LYS A 19 -4.48 0.95 6.59
CA LYS A 19 -5.79 0.99 7.23
C LYS A 19 -6.04 -0.24 8.07
N ARG A 20 -5.62 -1.39 7.57
CA ARG A 20 -5.92 -2.64 8.24
C ARG A 20 -4.88 -3.69 7.86
N ILE A 21 -4.53 -4.52 8.80
CA ILE A 21 -3.67 -5.67 8.57
C ILE A 21 -4.48 -6.90 8.95
N GLU A 22 -4.69 -7.78 7.97
CA GLU A 22 -5.35 -9.06 8.19
C GLU A 22 -4.35 -10.14 7.81
N ASP A 23 -4.31 -11.21 8.55
CA ASP A 23 -3.45 -12.38 8.35
C ASP A 23 -2.27 -12.16 7.37
N GLU A 24 -2.53 -12.30 6.07
CA GLU A 24 -1.51 -12.14 5.04
C GLU A 24 -1.80 -10.99 4.09
N THR A 25 -2.78 -10.15 4.42
CA THR A 25 -3.23 -9.06 3.56
C THR A 25 -3.15 -7.74 4.30
N ILE A 26 -2.62 -6.74 3.61
CA ILE A 26 -2.54 -5.38 4.14
C ILE A 26 -3.39 -4.48 3.27
N GLU A 27 -4.27 -3.72 3.92
CA GLU A 27 -5.10 -2.74 3.23
C GLU A 27 -4.46 -1.36 3.35
N PHE A 28 -4.16 -0.76 2.21
CA PHE A 28 -3.62 0.59 2.13
C PHE A 28 -4.68 1.56 1.65
N GLU A 29 -4.63 2.76 2.21
CA GLU A 29 -5.43 3.88 1.71
C GLU A 29 -4.49 4.93 1.14
N TYR A 30 -4.76 5.36 -0.08
CA TYR A 30 -3.94 6.36 -0.76
C TYR A 30 -4.82 7.37 -1.47
N LEU A 31 -4.24 8.52 -1.79
CA LEU A 31 -4.96 9.60 -2.47
C LEU A 31 -4.52 9.69 -3.92
N VAL A 32 -5.50 9.75 -4.82
CA VAL A 32 -5.28 10.01 -6.24
C VAL A 32 -6.16 11.19 -6.60
N LYS A 33 -5.54 12.33 -6.92
CA LYS A 33 -6.25 13.55 -7.30
C LYS A 33 -7.36 13.92 -6.29
N ASN A 34 -7.00 13.86 -5.00
CA ASN A 34 -7.91 14.13 -3.90
C ASN A 34 -9.03 13.10 -3.71
N ILE A 35 -8.93 11.97 -4.38
CA ILE A 35 -9.88 10.87 -4.21
C ILE A 35 -9.20 9.79 -3.37
N LYS A 36 -9.84 9.42 -2.28
CA LYS A 36 -9.34 8.34 -1.42
C LYS A 36 -9.63 7.00 -2.07
N LYS A 37 -8.58 6.22 -2.25
CA LYS A 37 -8.69 4.86 -2.78
C LYS A 37 -8.06 3.88 -1.81
N LYS A 38 -8.58 2.67 -1.82
CA LYS A 38 -8.08 1.58 -0.98
C LYS A 38 -7.67 0.43 -1.87
N ILE A 39 -6.56 -0.21 -1.52
CA ILE A 39 -6.13 -1.44 -2.18
C ILE A 39 -5.74 -2.47 -1.15
N LYS A 40 -5.95 -3.73 -1.48
CA LYS A 40 -5.52 -4.85 -0.65
C LYS A 40 -4.36 -5.54 -1.33
N ILE A 41 -3.31 -5.80 -0.58
CA ILE A 41 -2.09 -6.35 -1.12
C ILE A 41 -1.66 -7.52 -0.24
N ASP A 42 -1.34 -8.65 -0.88
CA ASP A 42 -0.81 -9.78 -0.15
C ASP A 42 0.56 -9.44 0.42
N TYR A 43 0.77 -9.82 1.65
CA TYR A 43 2.03 -9.57 2.32
C TYR A 43 3.22 -10.12 1.52
N ASN A 44 3.03 -11.28 0.89
CA ASN A 44 4.09 -11.90 0.08
C ASN A 44 4.43 -11.12 -1.18
N ASN A 45 3.55 -10.21 -1.61
CA ASN A 45 3.79 -9.38 -2.77
C ASN A 45 4.49 -8.06 -2.43
N ILE A 46 4.70 -7.81 -1.15
CA ILE A 46 5.37 -6.60 -0.70
C ILE A 46 6.88 -6.86 -0.69
N LYS A 47 7.59 -6.14 -1.55
CA LYS A 47 9.02 -6.21 -1.62
C LYS A 47 9.68 -5.41 -0.51
N PHE A 48 9.10 -4.26 -0.23
CA PHE A 48 9.65 -3.31 0.72
C PHE A 48 8.53 -2.48 1.30
N ILE A 49 8.54 -2.30 2.61
CA ILE A 49 7.57 -1.46 3.29
C ILE A 49 8.29 -0.68 4.40
N ARG A 50 7.96 0.56 4.55
CA ARG A 50 8.42 1.37 5.66
C ARG A 50 7.42 2.44 6.01
N LEU A 51 7.47 2.88 7.26
CA LEU A 51 6.64 3.98 7.70
C LEU A 51 7.20 5.29 7.15
N ALA A 52 6.33 6.04 6.51
CA ALA A 52 6.66 7.40 6.10
C ALA A 52 6.22 8.32 7.22
N VAL A 53 7.17 8.76 8.03
CA VAL A 53 6.87 9.67 9.12
C VAL A 53 7.15 11.08 8.63
N LYS A 54 6.13 11.91 8.68
CA LYS A 54 6.27 13.33 8.36
C LYS A 54 6.25 14.13 9.66
N PHE A 55 7.23 14.95 9.80
CA PHE A 55 7.31 15.89 10.91
C PHE A 55 6.95 17.27 10.46
#